data_ead98bf18c093d2ca5180c815232f394
#
_entry.id   ead98bf18c093d2ca5180c815232f394
#
_cell.length_a   1.000
_cell.length_b   1.000
_cell.length_c   1.000
_cell.angle_alpha   90.00
_cell.angle_beta   90.00
_cell.angle_gamma   90.00
#
_symmetry.space_group_name_H-M   'P 1'
#
loop_
_entity.id
_entity.type
_entity.pdbx_description
1 polymer ?
#
loop_
_entity_poly.entity_id
_entity_poly.type
_entity_poly.pdbx_seq_one_letter_code
_entity_poly.pdbx_strand_id
1 'polypeptide(L)'
;VTSDKAVCGTDPAPARLTVGIVSAGRVGSALGAALERAGHVVFGVSGISDASVYRARTRLPDSEILPAEEVARRAELLLLAVPDSELAGLVSGLATADAVRPGTIVAHTSGANGIGVLAPLTARGALPLAIHPAMTFTGHDEDVSRLGNACFGITAADDIGYAIAQSLVIEMGGEPVRVAEEHRTLYHAALAHGSNHLVTLILDAVEALRAALAGPGLLGQQLVDDQPGGLAERVLAPLASAALDNALRRGPSALTGPVARGDVDAVAAHLNALESTDAELAAGYRALSLRTAQRARTNPALLELLASPSDRRDAAEGSDQAKEGN
;
A
#
# COMPACT_ATOMS: atom_id res chain seq x y z
N VAL A 1 -13.41 -34.12 51.78
CA VAL A 1 -12.52 -33.26 50.98
C VAL A 1 -12.56 -33.80 49.55
N THR A 2 -13.47 -33.32 48.75
CA THR A 2 -13.63 -33.67 47.33
C THR A 2 -12.81 -32.66 46.50
N SER A 3 -11.77 -33.17 45.85
CA SER A 3 -10.89 -32.44 44.94
C SER A 3 -11.65 -32.24 43.61
N ASP A 4 -12.09 -31.01 43.37
CA ASP A 4 -12.64 -30.58 42.07
C ASP A 4 -11.45 -30.46 41.08
N LYS A 5 -11.31 -31.43 40.20
CA LYS A 5 -10.41 -31.31 39.06
C LYS A 5 -11.06 -30.37 38.05
N ALA A 6 -10.56 -29.14 37.98
CA ALA A 6 -10.83 -28.24 36.86
C ALA A 6 -10.45 -28.95 35.55
N VAL A 7 -11.45 -29.23 34.73
CA VAL A 7 -11.27 -29.69 33.34
C VAL A 7 -10.72 -28.51 32.58
N CYS A 8 -9.43 -28.54 32.29
CA CYS A 8 -8.81 -27.63 31.35
C CYS A 8 -9.44 -27.90 29.97
N GLY A 9 -10.39 -27.05 29.60
CA GLY A 9 -10.96 -27.06 28.27
C GLY A 9 -9.86 -26.73 27.27
N THR A 10 -9.47 -27.70 26.46
CA THR A 10 -8.65 -27.44 25.27
C THR A 10 -9.51 -26.60 24.34
N ASP A 11 -9.16 -25.33 24.14
CA ASP A 11 -9.74 -24.55 23.08
C ASP A 11 -9.67 -25.39 21.77
N PRO A 12 -10.76 -25.50 21.02
CA PRO A 12 -10.75 -26.25 19.80
C PRO A 12 -9.67 -25.68 18.87
N ALA A 13 -8.81 -26.54 18.36
CA ALA A 13 -7.80 -26.11 17.40
C ALA A 13 -8.49 -25.36 16.24
N PRO A 14 -7.95 -24.24 15.77
CA PRO A 14 -8.56 -23.48 14.71
C PRO A 14 -8.79 -24.33 13.46
N ALA A 15 -9.94 -24.10 12.79
CA ALA A 15 -10.33 -24.85 11.60
C ALA A 15 -9.25 -24.69 10.51
N ARG A 16 -8.81 -25.77 9.90
CA ARG A 16 -7.86 -25.74 8.78
C ARG A 16 -8.61 -25.85 7.48
N LEU A 17 -8.32 -24.94 6.56
CA LEU A 17 -9.01 -24.79 5.28
C LEU A 17 -8.14 -25.31 4.15
N THR A 18 -8.79 -25.86 3.12
CA THR A 18 -8.18 -26.08 1.82
C THR A 18 -8.22 -24.79 1.01
N VAL A 19 -7.02 -24.26 0.70
CA VAL A 19 -6.85 -22.95 0.08
C VAL A 19 -6.50 -23.09 -1.39
N GLY A 20 -7.24 -22.37 -2.22
CA GLY A 20 -6.93 -22.17 -3.63
C GLY A 20 -6.52 -20.72 -3.88
N ILE A 21 -5.48 -20.48 -4.69
CA ILE A 21 -4.98 -19.13 -4.96
C ILE A 21 -5.05 -18.85 -6.46
N VAL A 22 -5.82 -17.85 -6.84
CA VAL A 22 -5.81 -17.33 -8.20
C VAL A 22 -4.82 -16.18 -8.31
N SER A 23 -3.79 -16.39 -9.13
CA SER A 23 -2.59 -15.59 -9.31
C SER A 23 -1.53 -15.80 -8.22
N ALA A 24 -0.56 -16.71 -8.49
CA ALA A 24 0.65 -16.89 -7.70
C ALA A 24 1.70 -15.77 -7.95
N GLY A 25 1.22 -14.53 -7.99
CA GLY A 25 2.06 -13.32 -8.07
C GLY A 25 2.85 -13.08 -6.79
N ARG A 26 3.42 -11.87 -6.64
CA ARG A 26 4.16 -11.49 -5.43
C ARG A 26 3.30 -11.60 -4.17
N VAL A 27 2.08 -11.09 -4.23
CA VAL A 27 1.12 -11.12 -3.11
C VAL A 27 0.59 -12.53 -2.86
N GLY A 28 0.03 -13.18 -3.88
CA GLY A 28 -0.62 -14.49 -3.73
C GLY A 28 0.33 -15.58 -3.22
N SER A 29 1.57 -15.62 -3.73
CA SER A 29 2.57 -16.59 -3.26
C SER A 29 3.03 -16.34 -1.82
N ALA A 30 3.14 -15.07 -1.40
CA ALA A 30 3.52 -14.72 -0.03
C ALA A 30 2.42 -15.05 0.98
N LEU A 31 1.16 -14.71 0.65
CA LEU A 31 0.00 -15.04 1.49
C LEU A 31 -0.23 -16.54 1.56
N GLY A 32 -0.07 -17.26 0.43
CA GLY A 32 -0.15 -18.72 0.42
C GLY A 32 0.86 -19.37 1.37
N ALA A 33 2.12 -18.95 1.29
CA ALA A 33 3.16 -19.45 2.20
C ALA A 33 2.89 -19.09 3.67
N ALA A 34 2.30 -17.93 3.95
CA ALA A 34 1.91 -17.56 5.31
C ALA A 34 0.74 -18.43 5.81
N LEU A 35 -0.23 -18.74 4.97
CA LEU A 35 -1.35 -19.64 5.30
C LEU A 35 -0.88 -21.08 5.51
N GLU A 36 0.08 -21.59 4.72
CA GLU A 36 0.70 -22.92 4.98
C GLU A 36 1.43 -22.95 6.31
N ARG A 37 2.20 -21.91 6.64
CA ARG A 37 2.85 -21.81 7.97
C ARG A 37 1.83 -21.79 9.11
N ALA A 38 0.66 -21.23 8.87
CA ALA A 38 -0.47 -21.25 9.81
C ALA A 38 -1.15 -22.63 9.88
N GLY A 39 -0.80 -23.57 9.00
CA GLY A 39 -1.30 -24.94 8.96
C GLY A 39 -2.50 -25.16 8.04
N HIS A 40 -2.87 -24.19 7.21
CA HIS A 40 -3.81 -24.43 6.11
C HIS A 40 -3.15 -25.23 4.99
N VAL A 41 -3.96 -25.82 4.10
CA VAL A 41 -3.46 -26.61 2.97
C VAL A 41 -3.65 -25.85 1.68
N VAL A 42 -2.58 -25.29 1.10
CA VAL A 42 -2.64 -24.68 -0.24
C VAL A 42 -2.54 -25.80 -1.29
N PHE A 43 -3.68 -26.31 -1.74
CA PHE A 43 -3.71 -27.44 -2.66
C PHE A 43 -3.41 -27.06 -4.11
N GLY A 44 -3.72 -25.80 -4.49
CA GLY A 44 -3.61 -25.41 -5.88
C GLY A 44 -3.52 -23.91 -6.07
N VAL A 45 -2.77 -23.53 -7.08
CA VAL A 45 -2.54 -22.13 -7.47
C VAL A 45 -2.70 -21.95 -8.97
N SER A 46 -3.15 -20.79 -9.42
CA SER A 46 -3.04 -20.42 -10.83
C SER A 46 -1.90 -19.42 -11.06
N GLY A 47 -1.26 -19.52 -12.20
CA GLY A 47 -0.21 -18.60 -12.64
C GLY A 47 -0.12 -18.56 -14.15
N ILE A 48 -0.11 -17.36 -14.73
CA ILE A 48 -0.09 -17.17 -16.20
C ILE A 48 1.35 -16.92 -16.68
N SER A 49 2.13 -16.12 -15.96
CA SER A 49 3.51 -15.79 -16.35
C SER A 49 4.52 -16.79 -15.78
N ASP A 50 5.65 -16.98 -16.51
CA ASP A 50 6.76 -17.81 -16.05
C ASP A 50 7.24 -17.40 -14.66
N ALA A 51 7.27 -16.09 -14.37
CA ALA A 51 7.64 -15.56 -13.07
C ALA A 51 6.65 -15.94 -11.96
N SER A 52 5.34 -16.04 -12.26
CA SER A 52 4.33 -16.49 -11.28
C SER A 52 4.42 -18.00 -11.05
N VAL A 53 4.63 -18.77 -12.12
CA VAL A 53 4.85 -20.22 -12.02
C VAL A 53 6.13 -20.54 -11.25
N TYR A 54 7.21 -19.80 -11.48
CA TYR A 54 8.45 -19.96 -10.70
C TYR A 54 8.23 -19.69 -9.22
N ARG A 55 7.54 -18.59 -8.87
CA ARG A 55 7.22 -18.29 -7.46
C ARG A 55 6.35 -19.36 -6.81
N ALA A 56 5.34 -19.87 -7.54
CA ALA A 56 4.50 -20.96 -7.05
C ALA A 56 5.35 -22.19 -6.70
N ARG A 57 6.18 -22.66 -7.62
CA ARG A 57 7.05 -23.83 -7.42
C ARG A 57 8.06 -23.66 -6.30
N THR A 58 8.53 -22.43 -6.06
CA THR A 58 9.54 -22.15 -5.03
C THR A 58 8.91 -22.00 -3.65
N ARG A 59 7.76 -21.33 -3.55
CA ARG A 59 7.15 -20.97 -2.26
C ARG A 59 6.05 -21.92 -1.81
N LEU A 60 5.40 -22.57 -2.76
CA LEU A 60 4.26 -23.47 -2.54
C LEU A 60 4.52 -24.78 -3.29
N PRO A 61 5.62 -25.50 -2.96
CA PRO A 61 6.09 -26.65 -3.72
C PRO A 61 5.09 -27.80 -3.76
N ASP A 62 4.24 -27.93 -2.73
CA ASP A 62 3.24 -28.99 -2.61
C ASP A 62 1.93 -28.66 -3.30
N SER A 63 1.78 -27.45 -3.85
CA SER A 63 0.55 -27.03 -4.55
C SER A 63 0.61 -27.36 -6.04
N GLU A 64 -0.55 -27.79 -6.60
CA GLU A 64 -0.73 -28.02 -8.02
C GLU A 64 -0.89 -26.68 -8.78
N ILE A 65 -0.29 -26.57 -9.98
CA ILE A 65 -0.57 -25.44 -10.87
C ILE A 65 -1.75 -25.80 -11.76
N LEU A 66 -2.86 -25.10 -11.55
CA LEU A 66 -4.16 -25.42 -12.15
C LEU A 66 -4.78 -24.18 -12.84
N PRO A 67 -5.71 -24.37 -13.78
CA PRO A 67 -6.57 -23.28 -14.25
C PRO A 67 -7.35 -22.64 -13.10
N ALA A 68 -7.62 -21.33 -13.19
CA ALA A 68 -8.30 -20.57 -12.13
C ALA A 68 -9.67 -21.15 -11.73
N GLU A 69 -10.44 -21.65 -12.72
CA GLU A 69 -11.72 -22.29 -12.46
C GLU A 69 -11.60 -23.59 -11.68
N GLU A 70 -10.56 -24.39 -11.94
CA GLU A 70 -10.31 -25.63 -11.23
C GLU A 70 -9.88 -25.35 -9.78
N VAL A 71 -9.03 -24.33 -9.58
CA VAL A 71 -8.68 -23.83 -8.25
C VAL A 71 -9.94 -23.42 -7.50
N ALA A 72 -10.82 -22.64 -8.14
CA ALA A 72 -12.03 -22.14 -7.51
C ALA A 72 -13.02 -23.26 -7.12
N ARG A 73 -13.18 -24.30 -7.96
CA ARG A 73 -14.12 -25.41 -7.69
C ARG A 73 -13.74 -26.24 -6.46
N ARG A 74 -12.46 -26.32 -6.13
CA ARG A 74 -11.95 -27.20 -5.07
C ARG A 74 -11.73 -26.46 -3.75
N ALA A 75 -11.63 -25.13 -3.75
CA ALA A 75 -11.28 -24.32 -2.59
C ALA A 75 -12.42 -24.25 -1.54
N GLU A 76 -12.07 -24.29 -0.27
CA GLU A 76 -12.89 -23.79 0.85
C GLU A 76 -12.63 -22.31 1.09
N LEU A 77 -11.35 -21.90 0.96
CA LEU A 77 -10.91 -20.50 0.90
C LEU A 77 -10.29 -20.24 -0.48
N LEU A 78 -10.95 -19.41 -1.27
CA LEU A 78 -10.45 -18.94 -2.57
C LEU A 78 -9.84 -17.55 -2.41
N LEU A 79 -8.52 -17.44 -2.60
CA LEU A 79 -7.82 -16.17 -2.55
C LEU A 79 -7.59 -15.63 -3.98
N LEU A 80 -8.13 -14.45 -4.27
CA LEU A 80 -7.97 -13.75 -5.53
C LEU A 80 -6.89 -12.65 -5.39
N ALA A 81 -5.68 -12.91 -5.89
CA ALA A 81 -4.52 -12.01 -5.77
C ALA A 81 -4.11 -11.41 -7.12
N VAL A 82 -5.09 -11.10 -7.96
CA VAL A 82 -4.91 -10.45 -9.27
C VAL A 82 -4.84 -8.93 -9.13
N PRO A 83 -4.30 -8.19 -10.14
CA PRO A 83 -4.39 -6.74 -10.21
C PRO A 83 -5.85 -6.24 -10.13
N ASP A 84 -6.05 -5.04 -9.58
CA ASP A 84 -7.38 -4.45 -9.39
C ASP A 84 -8.16 -4.35 -10.73
N SER A 85 -7.48 -4.07 -11.83
CA SER A 85 -8.05 -4.02 -13.18
C SER A 85 -8.62 -5.35 -13.68
N GLU A 86 -8.09 -6.47 -13.20
CA GLU A 86 -8.48 -7.82 -13.62
C GLU A 86 -9.53 -8.44 -12.71
N LEU A 87 -9.70 -7.92 -11.48
CA LEU A 87 -10.50 -8.54 -10.44
C LEU A 87 -11.97 -8.71 -10.84
N ALA A 88 -12.62 -7.66 -11.36
CA ALA A 88 -14.02 -7.70 -11.74
C ALA A 88 -14.28 -8.69 -12.91
N GLY A 89 -13.37 -8.72 -13.89
CA GLY A 89 -13.44 -9.67 -15.01
C GLY A 89 -13.29 -11.11 -14.55
N LEU A 90 -12.33 -11.39 -13.68
CA LEU A 90 -12.13 -12.71 -13.08
C LEU A 90 -13.36 -13.18 -12.30
N VAL A 91 -13.91 -12.35 -11.42
CA VAL A 91 -15.09 -12.64 -10.63
C VAL A 91 -16.29 -12.96 -11.52
N SER A 92 -16.52 -12.18 -12.57
CA SER A 92 -17.58 -12.41 -13.55
C SER A 92 -17.39 -13.73 -14.30
N GLY A 93 -16.15 -14.04 -14.72
CA GLY A 93 -15.80 -15.29 -15.38
C GLY A 93 -16.07 -16.51 -14.49
N LEU A 94 -15.58 -16.48 -13.24
CA LEU A 94 -15.81 -17.56 -12.27
C LEU A 94 -17.30 -17.76 -11.95
N ALA A 95 -18.06 -16.67 -11.85
CA ALA A 95 -19.50 -16.73 -11.67
C ALA A 95 -20.20 -17.35 -12.88
N THR A 96 -19.83 -16.96 -14.10
CA THR A 96 -20.41 -17.52 -15.35
C THR A 96 -20.11 -19.00 -15.50
N ALA A 97 -18.88 -19.42 -15.15
CA ALA A 97 -18.45 -20.82 -15.20
C ALA A 97 -19.02 -21.69 -14.07
N ASP A 98 -19.81 -21.12 -13.15
CA ASP A 98 -20.31 -21.79 -11.94
C ASP A 98 -19.17 -22.50 -11.16
N ALA A 99 -18.03 -21.81 -11.05
CA ALA A 99 -16.82 -22.40 -10.53
C ALA A 99 -16.67 -22.29 -9.00
N VAL A 100 -17.54 -21.54 -8.32
CA VAL A 100 -17.49 -21.34 -6.87
C VAL A 100 -18.70 -21.96 -6.21
N ARG A 101 -18.45 -22.85 -5.24
CA ARG A 101 -19.52 -23.54 -4.50
C ARG A 101 -20.16 -22.61 -3.46
N PRO A 102 -21.46 -22.76 -3.17
CA PRO A 102 -22.08 -22.10 -2.01
C PRO A 102 -21.31 -22.42 -0.72
N GLY A 103 -21.12 -21.40 0.12
CA GLY A 103 -20.34 -21.50 1.36
C GLY A 103 -18.83 -21.34 1.21
N THR A 104 -18.28 -21.30 -0.01
CA THR A 104 -16.86 -20.99 -0.21
C THR A 104 -16.55 -19.56 0.27
N ILE A 105 -15.51 -19.43 1.08
CA ILE A 105 -14.97 -18.13 1.46
C ILE A 105 -14.17 -17.58 0.27
N VAL A 106 -14.58 -16.45 -0.27
CA VAL A 106 -13.87 -15.79 -1.37
C VAL A 106 -13.25 -14.49 -0.87
N ALA A 107 -11.94 -14.46 -0.79
CA ALA A 107 -11.18 -13.30 -0.37
C ALA A 107 -10.40 -12.70 -1.54
N HIS A 108 -10.38 -11.38 -1.67
CA HIS A 108 -9.48 -10.70 -2.59
C HIS A 108 -8.51 -9.78 -1.84
N THR A 109 -7.39 -9.44 -2.50
CA THR A 109 -6.31 -8.65 -1.91
C THR A 109 -6.27 -7.20 -2.40
N SER A 110 -7.28 -6.74 -3.13
CA SER A 110 -7.37 -5.35 -3.59
C SER A 110 -7.46 -4.37 -2.41
N GLY A 111 -6.68 -3.29 -2.48
CA GLY A 111 -6.76 -2.21 -1.51
C GLY A 111 -7.95 -1.27 -1.76
N ALA A 112 -8.24 -1.01 -3.04
CA ALA A 112 -9.26 -0.04 -3.46
C ALA A 112 -10.67 -0.60 -3.49
N ASN A 113 -10.82 -1.90 -3.80
CA ASN A 113 -12.12 -2.55 -3.89
C ASN A 113 -12.54 -3.08 -2.52
N GLY A 114 -13.84 -2.96 -2.21
CA GLY A 114 -14.48 -3.67 -1.12
C GLY A 114 -15.10 -4.99 -1.57
N ILE A 115 -16.01 -5.55 -0.78
CA ILE A 115 -16.68 -6.82 -1.10
C ILE A 115 -17.68 -6.69 -2.25
N GLY A 116 -18.11 -5.49 -2.60
CA GLY A 116 -19.06 -5.24 -3.70
C GLY A 116 -18.62 -5.82 -5.04
N VAL A 117 -17.31 -5.85 -5.32
CA VAL A 117 -16.76 -6.47 -6.54
C VAL A 117 -17.03 -7.97 -6.60
N LEU A 118 -17.23 -8.65 -5.46
CA LEU A 118 -17.55 -10.07 -5.35
C LEU A 118 -19.05 -10.38 -5.49
N ALA A 119 -19.93 -9.38 -5.70
CA ALA A 119 -21.38 -9.56 -5.76
C ALA A 119 -21.85 -10.71 -6.70
N PRO A 120 -21.25 -10.93 -7.89
CA PRO A 120 -21.63 -12.06 -8.74
C PRO A 120 -21.43 -13.44 -8.09
N LEU A 121 -20.40 -13.59 -7.25
CA LEU A 121 -20.15 -14.84 -6.51
C LEU A 121 -20.97 -14.91 -5.22
N THR A 122 -21.17 -13.77 -4.56
CA THR A 122 -22.05 -13.67 -3.38
C THR A 122 -23.49 -14.08 -3.71
N ALA A 123 -24.00 -13.67 -4.87
CA ALA A 123 -25.32 -14.08 -5.35
C ALA A 123 -25.46 -15.61 -5.56
N ARG A 124 -24.34 -16.33 -5.62
CA ARG A 124 -24.26 -17.81 -5.70
C ARG A 124 -23.96 -18.47 -4.36
N GLY A 125 -23.98 -17.70 -3.26
CA GLY A 125 -23.81 -18.20 -1.90
C GLY A 125 -22.36 -18.23 -1.42
N ALA A 126 -21.41 -17.58 -2.09
CA ALA A 126 -20.07 -17.37 -1.58
C ALA A 126 -20.05 -16.35 -0.43
N LEU A 127 -19.12 -16.52 0.50
CA LEU A 127 -18.85 -15.57 1.60
C LEU A 127 -17.77 -14.57 1.18
N PRO A 128 -18.13 -13.29 0.92
CA PRO A 128 -17.19 -12.32 0.38
C PRO A 128 -16.32 -11.69 1.45
N LEU A 129 -15.01 -11.60 1.21
CA LEU A 129 -14.05 -10.92 2.05
C LEU A 129 -13.10 -10.05 1.20
N ALA A 130 -12.75 -8.88 1.70
CA ALA A 130 -11.62 -8.10 1.20
C ALA A 130 -10.54 -8.07 2.29
N ILE A 131 -9.36 -8.61 2.01
CA ILE A 131 -8.24 -8.74 2.95
C ILE A 131 -7.00 -8.18 2.27
N HIS A 132 -6.70 -6.90 2.50
CA HIS A 132 -5.60 -6.19 1.85
C HIS A 132 -4.40 -6.06 2.80
N PRO A 133 -3.27 -6.72 2.54
CA PRO A 133 -2.04 -6.51 3.28
C PRO A 133 -1.43 -5.14 2.95
N ALA A 134 -1.37 -4.23 3.94
CA ALA A 134 -0.84 -2.88 3.77
C ALA A 134 0.70 -2.87 3.81
N MET A 135 1.32 -3.47 2.79
CA MET A 135 2.78 -3.51 2.62
C MET A 135 3.18 -3.57 1.15
N THR A 136 4.44 -3.29 0.88
CA THR A 136 5.04 -3.49 -0.44
C THR A 136 5.60 -4.90 -0.58
N PHE A 137 5.29 -5.56 -1.72
CA PHE A 137 5.77 -6.90 -2.02
C PHE A 137 6.88 -6.84 -3.07
N THR A 138 8.06 -7.30 -2.71
CA THR A 138 9.24 -7.35 -3.58
C THR A 138 9.27 -8.60 -4.45
N GLY A 139 8.61 -9.68 -4.02
CA GLY A 139 8.69 -11.00 -4.62
C GLY A 139 9.81 -11.88 -4.02
N HIS A 140 10.48 -11.40 -2.97
CA HIS A 140 11.54 -12.14 -2.25
C HIS A 140 11.01 -12.77 -0.96
N ASP A 141 11.76 -13.69 -0.38
CA ASP A 141 11.33 -14.51 0.79
C ASP A 141 11.06 -13.69 2.05
N GLU A 142 11.71 -12.54 2.18
CA GLU A 142 11.43 -11.56 3.24
C GLU A 142 9.99 -11.04 3.25
N ASP A 143 9.27 -11.08 2.12
CA ASP A 143 7.87 -10.67 2.09
C ASP A 143 7.02 -11.47 3.08
N VAL A 144 7.28 -12.78 3.22
CA VAL A 144 6.53 -13.65 4.13
C VAL A 144 6.80 -13.32 5.61
N SER A 145 8.05 -12.97 5.94
CA SER A 145 8.40 -12.56 7.31
C SER A 145 7.85 -11.18 7.65
N ARG A 146 7.77 -10.29 6.66
CA ARG A 146 7.21 -8.93 6.83
C ARG A 146 5.70 -8.92 7.05
N LEU A 147 4.96 -9.94 6.55
CA LEU A 147 3.53 -10.08 6.81
C LEU A 147 3.20 -10.13 8.30
N GLY A 148 4.05 -10.73 9.13
CA GLY A 148 3.87 -10.76 10.59
C GLY A 148 3.94 -9.41 11.30
N ASN A 149 4.34 -8.34 10.60
CA ASN A 149 4.34 -6.97 11.11
C ASN A 149 3.43 -6.04 10.29
N ALA A 150 2.67 -6.59 9.36
CA ALA A 150 1.80 -5.81 8.49
C ALA A 150 0.39 -5.69 9.06
N CYS A 151 -0.22 -4.52 8.89
CA CYS A 151 -1.65 -4.36 9.08
C CYS A 151 -2.40 -4.84 7.83
N PHE A 152 -3.56 -5.45 8.04
CA PHE A 152 -4.44 -5.90 6.97
C PHE A 152 -5.77 -5.17 7.03
N GLY A 153 -6.07 -4.38 5.99
CA GLY A 153 -7.38 -3.76 5.86
C GLY A 153 -8.46 -4.79 5.51
N ILE A 154 -9.43 -5.00 6.40
CA ILE A 154 -10.50 -5.98 6.25
C ILE A 154 -11.83 -5.28 5.98
N THR A 155 -12.55 -5.77 4.96
CA THR A 155 -13.98 -5.49 4.76
C THR A 155 -14.73 -6.80 4.62
N ALA A 156 -15.85 -6.92 5.29
CA ALA A 156 -16.75 -8.07 5.27
C ALA A 156 -18.20 -7.61 5.30
N ALA A 157 -19.14 -8.49 4.92
CA ALA A 157 -20.58 -8.18 4.86
C ALA A 157 -21.19 -8.02 6.26
N ASP A 158 -20.68 -8.78 7.23
CA ASP A 158 -21.19 -8.86 8.60
C ASP A 158 -20.08 -9.17 9.61
N ASP A 159 -20.42 -9.28 10.87
CA ASP A 159 -19.45 -9.58 11.93
C ASP A 159 -18.92 -11.01 11.89
N ILE A 160 -19.64 -11.97 11.30
CA ILE A 160 -19.17 -13.35 11.12
C ILE A 160 -18.07 -13.36 10.07
N GLY A 161 -18.30 -12.75 8.91
CA GLY A 161 -17.30 -12.60 7.86
C GLY A 161 -16.05 -11.84 8.39
N TYR A 162 -16.26 -10.80 9.19
CA TYR A 162 -15.16 -10.07 9.81
C TYR A 162 -14.34 -10.96 10.76
N ALA A 163 -14.99 -11.76 11.61
CA ALA A 163 -14.32 -12.67 12.53
C ALA A 163 -13.49 -13.74 11.78
N ILE A 164 -14.01 -14.26 10.65
CA ILE A 164 -13.28 -15.19 9.79
C ILE A 164 -12.02 -14.52 9.21
N ALA A 165 -12.17 -13.34 8.63
CA ALA A 165 -11.05 -12.59 8.05
C ALA A 165 -10.01 -12.21 9.12
N GLN A 166 -10.46 -11.80 10.30
CA GLN A 166 -9.61 -11.49 11.45
C GLN A 166 -8.80 -12.71 11.89
N SER A 167 -9.42 -13.88 11.99
CA SER A 167 -8.73 -15.13 12.34
C SER A 167 -7.63 -15.45 11.33
N LEU A 168 -7.93 -15.41 10.03
CA LEU A 168 -6.96 -15.65 8.97
C LEU A 168 -5.77 -14.68 9.04
N VAL A 169 -6.02 -13.40 9.30
CA VAL A 169 -4.95 -12.39 9.42
C VAL A 169 -4.07 -12.65 10.64
N ILE A 170 -4.68 -12.94 11.80
CA ILE A 170 -3.94 -13.26 13.03
C ILE A 170 -3.11 -14.53 12.86
N GLU A 171 -3.65 -15.55 12.22
CA GLU A 171 -2.93 -16.81 11.94
C GLU A 171 -1.72 -16.59 11.01
N MET A 172 -1.80 -15.64 10.07
CA MET A 172 -0.64 -15.21 9.27
C MET A 172 0.34 -14.31 10.03
N GLY A 173 0.02 -13.93 11.29
CA GLY A 173 0.83 -13.09 12.16
C GLY A 173 0.59 -11.59 11.99
N GLY A 174 -0.34 -11.17 11.13
CA GLY A 174 -0.65 -9.77 10.85
C GLY A 174 -1.64 -9.14 11.83
N GLU A 175 -1.82 -7.83 11.73
CA GLU A 175 -2.76 -7.04 12.53
C GLU A 175 -4.02 -6.72 11.70
N PRO A 176 -5.22 -7.18 12.10
CA PRO A 176 -6.46 -6.89 11.39
C PRO A 176 -6.99 -5.49 11.69
N VAL A 177 -7.33 -4.73 10.66
CA VAL A 177 -7.90 -3.39 10.75
C VAL A 177 -9.19 -3.34 9.94
N ARG A 178 -10.32 -3.02 10.59
CA ARG A 178 -11.61 -2.90 9.90
C ARG A 178 -11.63 -1.65 9.01
N VAL A 179 -11.98 -1.82 7.75
CA VAL A 179 -12.19 -0.74 6.77
C VAL A 179 -13.60 -0.87 6.23
N ALA A 180 -14.41 0.18 6.37
CA ALA A 180 -15.76 0.19 5.83
C ALA A 180 -15.74 0.18 4.28
N GLU A 181 -16.77 -0.42 3.67
CA GLU A 181 -16.87 -0.57 2.21
C GLU A 181 -16.71 0.78 1.50
N GLU A 182 -17.42 1.80 1.95
CA GLU A 182 -17.42 3.14 1.39
C GLU A 182 -16.09 3.89 1.57
N HIS A 183 -15.23 3.43 2.48
CA HIS A 183 -13.93 4.05 2.74
C HIS A 183 -12.76 3.37 2.05
N ARG A 184 -12.96 2.27 1.31
CA ARG A 184 -11.87 1.51 0.67
C ARG A 184 -11.04 2.35 -0.30
N THR A 185 -11.69 3.15 -1.13
CA THR A 185 -10.98 4.03 -2.08
C THR A 185 -10.11 5.05 -1.34
N LEU A 186 -10.63 5.70 -0.29
CA LEU A 186 -9.88 6.66 0.51
C LEU A 186 -8.71 5.98 1.25
N TYR A 187 -8.97 4.80 1.84
CA TYR A 187 -7.95 3.98 2.49
C TYR A 187 -6.79 3.69 1.52
N HIS A 188 -7.09 3.18 0.32
CA HIS A 188 -6.07 2.85 -0.67
C HIS A 188 -5.33 4.09 -1.17
N ALA A 189 -6.04 5.19 -1.43
CA ALA A 189 -5.43 6.45 -1.82
C ALA A 189 -4.46 6.99 -0.75
N ALA A 190 -4.81 6.85 0.53
CA ALA A 190 -3.94 7.26 1.64
C ALA A 190 -2.65 6.42 1.69
N LEU A 191 -2.76 5.10 1.50
CA LEU A 191 -1.60 4.20 1.45
C LEU A 191 -0.72 4.50 0.23
N ALA A 192 -1.31 4.69 -0.95
CA ALA A 192 -0.58 5.07 -2.16
C ALA A 192 0.13 6.41 -1.98
N HIS A 193 -0.53 7.40 -1.37
CA HIS A 193 0.08 8.70 -1.08
C HIS A 193 1.26 8.59 -0.10
N GLY A 194 1.13 7.79 0.97
CA GLY A 194 2.18 7.62 1.96
C GLY A 194 3.34 6.70 1.54
N SER A 195 3.12 5.84 0.55
CA SER A 195 4.10 4.85 0.08
C SER A 195 4.63 5.18 -1.33
N ASN A 196 3.75 5.18 -2.35
CA ASN A 196 4.20 5.31 -3.73
C ASN A 196 4.75 6.72 -4.01
N HIS A 197 4.04 7.77 -3.54
CA HIS A 197 4.54 9.14 -3.72
C HIS A 197 5.77 9.44 -2.86
N LEU A 198 5.98 8.71 -1.73
CA LEU A 198 7.23 8.81 -0.99
C LEU A 198 8.41 8.33 -1.84
N VAL A 199 8.25 7.25 -2.62
CA VAL A 199 9.30 6.79 -3.54
C VAL A 199 9.63 7.86 -4.56
N THR A 200 8.62 8.49 -5.19
CA THR A 200 8.83 9.60 -6.12
C THR A 200 9.58 10.75 -5.45
N LEU A 201 9.14 11.19 -4.28
CA LEU A 201 9.80 12.25 -3.52
C LEU A 201 11.28 11.97 -3.24
N ILE A 202 11.61 10.72 -2.88
CA ILE A 202 12.99 10.30 -2.63
C ILE A 202 13.81 10.31 -3.93
N LEU A 203 13.24 9.85 -5.04
CA LEU A 203 13.92 9.86 -6.34
C LEU A 203 14.20 11.30 -6.81
N ASP A 204 13.24 12.20 -6.71
CA ASP A 204 13.38 13.63 -7.01
C ASP A 204 14.50 14.26 -6.17
N ALA A 205 14.53 13.96 -4.86
CA ALA A 205 15.58 14.47 -3.97
C ALA A 205 16.97 13.90 -4.29
N VAL A 206 17.06 12.63 -4.69
CA VAL A 206 18.32 12.01 -5.14
C VAL A 206 18.82 12.66 -6.42
N GLU A 207 17.92 12.93 -7.38
CA GLU A 207 18.27 13.59 -8.64
C GLU A 207 18.82 15.01 -8.40
N ALA A 208 18.14 15.80 -7.58
CA ALA A 208 18.61 17.12 -7.19
C ALA A 208 19.98 17.07 -6.49
N LEU A 209 20.18 16.09 -5.60
CA LEU A 209 21.47 15.90 -4.93
C LEU A 209 22.58 15.49 -5.90
N ARG A 210 22.31 14.61 -6.84
CA ARG A 210 23.27 14.22 -7.90
C ARG A 210 23.71 15.46 -8.71
N ALA A 211 22.76 16.29 -9.12
CA ALA A 211 23.05 17.53 -9.82
C ALA A 211 23.90 18.48 -8.96
N ALA A 212 23.59 18.64 -7.68
CA ALA A 212 24.33 19.50 -6.77
C ALA A 212 25.76 18.98 -6.46
N LEU A 213 25.97 17.67 -6.46
CA LEU A 213 27.23 17.00 -6.17
C LEU A 213 28.12 16.84 -7.41
N ALA A 214 27.58 17.00 -8.62
CA ALA A 214 28.30 16.97 -9.89
C ALA A 214 29.12 18.23 -10.08
N GLY A 215 30.16 18.45 -9.27
CA GLY A 215 31.05 19.59 -9.38
C GLY A 215 32.07 19.47 -10.54
N PRO A 216 32.64 20.60 -11.03
CA PRO A 216 33.68 20.59 -12.05
C PRO A 216 35.01 20.11 -11.45
N GLY A 217 35.27 18.80 -11.55
CA GLY A 217 36.55 18.21 -11.12
C GLY A 217 36.56 16.70 -11.27
N LEU A 218 37.77 16.14 -11.55
CA LEU A 218 37.99 14.70 -11.71
C LEU A 218 37.48 13.81 -10.56
N LEU A 219 37.37 14.38 -9.36
CA LEU A 219 36.82 13.68 -8.18
C LEU A 219 35.28 13.73 -8.14
N GLY A 220 34.64 14.75 -8.72
CA GLY A 220 33.17 14.87 -8.76
C GLY A 220 32.55 13.87 -9.70
N GLN A 221 33.11 13.64 -10.89
CA GLN A 221 32.60 12.69 -11.87
C GLN A 221 32.72 11.22 -11.46
N GLN A 222 33.71 10.87 -10.62
CA GLN A 222 33.88 9.48 -10.13
C GLN A 222 33.07 9.16 -8.88
N LEU A 223 32.50 10.17 -8.19
CA LEU A 223 31.74 10.00 -6.94
C LEU A 223 30.22 10.03 -7.15
N VAL A 224 29.77 10.58 -8.27
CA VAL A 224 28.33 10.54 -8.66
C VAL A 224 28.08 9.25 -9.46
N ASP A 225 27.95 8.14 -8.74
CA ASP A 225 27.58 6.88 -9.32
C ASP A 225 26.05 6.89 -9.58
N ASP A 226 25.65 6.67 -10.84
CA ASP A 226 24.22 6.56 -11.22
C ASP A 226 23.56 5.26 -10.73
N GLN A 227 24.33 4.41 -10.07
CA GLN A 227 23.81 3.17 -9.49
C GLN A 227 23.12 3.44 -8.14
N PRO A 228 22.08 2.65 -7.80
CA PRO A 228 21.45 2.69 -6.48
C PRO A 228 22.49 2.49 -5.35
N GLY A 229 22.43 3.32 -4.31
CA GLY A 229 23.39 3.31 -3.20
C GLY A 229 24.62 4.20 -3.41
N GLY A 230 24.62 5.08 -4.43
CA GLY A 230 25.63 6.08 -4.69
C GLY A 230 25.77 7.14 -3.59
N LEU A 231 26.55 8.19 -3.85
CA LEU A 231 26.83 9.23 -2.84
C LEU A 231 25.57 10.00 -2.43
N ALA A 232 24.70 10.35 -3.40
CA ALA A 232 23.48 11.09 -3.13
C ALA A 232 22.55 10.32 -2.17
N GLU A 233 22.36 9.03 -2.39
CA GLU A 233 21.57 8.16 -1.54
C GLU A 233 22.17 8.04 -0.13
N ARG A 234 23.49 7.93 -0.01
CA ARG A 234 24.16 7.89 1.31
C ARG A 234 24.01 9.20 2.09
N VAL A 235 23.98 10.34 1.41
CA VAL A 235 23.71 11.64 2.03
C VAL A 235 22.25 11.74 2.48
N LEU A 236 21.31 11.31 1.63
CA LEU A 236 19.87 11.45 1.90
C LEU A 236 19.35 10.43 2.92
N ALA A 237 19.82 9.19 2.89
CA ALA A 237 19.23 8.07 3.63
C ALA A 237 19.06 8.33 5.14
N PRO A 238 20.07 8.80 5.90
CA PRO A 238 19.89 9.05 7.33
C PRO A 238 18.89 10.19 7.61
N LEU A 239 18.86 11.22 6.76
CA LEU A 239 17.94 12.34 6.89
C LEU A 239 16.50 11.93 6.60
N ALA A 240 16.26 11.23 5.50
CA ALA A 240 14.93 10.76 5.10
C ALA A 240 14.36 9.75 6.11
N SER A 241 15.18 8.81 6.59
CA SER A 241 14.76 7.83 7.61
C SER A 241 14.37 8.51 8.92
N ALA A 242 15.16 9.50 9.39
CA ALA A 242 14.84 10.26 10.59
C ALA A 242 13.57 11.12 10.42
N ALA A 243 13.37 11.71 9.24
CA ALA A 243 12.18 12.51 8.95
C ALA A 243 10.91 11.63 8.96
N LEU A 244 10.96 10.43 8.37
CA LEU A 244 9.86 9.46 8.38
C LEU A 244 9.53 9.01 9.82
N ASP A 245 10.53 8.58 10.60
CA ASP A 245 10.33 8.17 11.98
C ASP A 245 9.74 9.30 12.84
N ASN A 246 10.26 10.51 12.71
CA ASN A 246 9.73 11.67 13.42
C ASN A 246 8.28 12.00 13.00
N ALA A 247 7.95 11.93 11.71
CA ALA A 247 6.60 12.19 11.24
C ALA A 247 5.59 11.19 11.80
N LEU A 248 5.94 9.90 11.83
CA LEU A 248 5.06 8.85 12.37
C LEU A 248 4.89 8.95 13.90
N ARG A 249 5.93 9.33 14.64
CA ARG A 249 5.89 9.40 16.10
C ARG A 249 5.34 10.72 16.65
N ARG A 250 5.63 11.85 15.97
CA ARG A 250 5.36 13.20 16.48
C ARG A 250 4.29 13.96 15.71
N GLY A 251 3.86 13.42 14.55
CA GLY A 251 2.87 14.07 13.70
C GLY A 251 3.30 15.47 13.26
N PRO A 252 2.42 16.48 13.30
CA PRO A 252 2.70 17.84 12.82
C PRO A 252 3.89 18.53 13.49
N SER A 253 4.25 18.16 14.72
CA SER A 253 5.39 18.75 15.43
C SER A 253 6.76 18.33 14.87
N ALA A 254 6.77 17.36 13.92
CA ALA A 254 7.95 16.98 13.18
C ALA A 254 8.31 17.97 12.06
N LEU A 255 7.39 18.87 11.69
CA LEU A 255 7.65 19.87 10.65
C LEU A 255 8.79 20.81 11.06
N THR A 256 9.78 20.92 10.18
CA THR A 256 10.97 21.75 10.39
C THR A 256 11.48 22.30 9.04
N GLY A 257 12.58 23.01 9.05
CA GLY A 257 13.19 23.56 7.84
C GLY A 257 12.67 24.96 7.47
N PRO A 258 13.14 25.55 6.35
CA PRO A 258 12.86 26.93 5.98
C PRO A 258 11.37 27.17 5.73
N VAL A 259 10.68 26.24 5.07
CA VAL A 259 9.23 26.36 4.82
C VAL A 259 8.44 26.42 6.13
N ALA A 260 8.73 25.54 7.07
CA ALA A 260 8.02 25.52 8.35
C ALA A 260 8.32 26.78 9.21
N ARG A 261 9.51 27.37 9.06
CA ARG A 261 9.89 28.63 9.73
C ARG A 261 9.40 29.89 9.00
N GLY A 262 8.87 29.76 7.78
CA GLY A 262 8.42 30.91 6.99
C GLY A 262 9.54 31.71 6.35
N ASP A 263 10.69 31.09 6.05
CA ASP A 263 11.86 31.72 5.45
C ASP A 263 11.66 31.88 3.94
N VAL A 264 11.13 33.05 3.53
CA VAL A 264 10.75 33.35 2.15
C VAL A 264 11.95 33.36 1.23
N ASP A 265 13.08 33.96 1.66
CA ASP A 265 14.27 34.12 0.83
C ASP A 265 14.94 32.77 0.54
N ALA A 266 15.05 31.93 1.55
CA ALA A 266 15.59 30.58 1.37
C ALA A 266 14.71 29.74 0.43
N VAL A 267 13.38 29.80 0.57
CA VAL A 267 12.47 29.03 -0.29
C VAL A 267 12.49 29.56 -1.72
N ALA A 268 12.58 30.88 -1.94
CA ALA A 268 12.74 31.46 -3.27
C ALA A 268 14.04 31.02 -3.93
N ALA A 269 15.15 31.01 -3.18
CA ALA A 269 16.44 30.53 -3.69
C ALA A 269 16.39 29.03 -4.05
N HIS A 270 15.72 28.19 -3.25
CA HIS A 270 15.51 26.77 -3.57
C HIS A 270 14.73 26.60 -4.87
N LEU A 271 13.61 27.32 -5.04
CA LEU A 271 12.79 27.23 -6.25
C LEU A 271 13.60 27.61 -7.49
N ASN A 272 14.37 28.72 -7.45
CA ASN A 272 15.20 29.15 -8.56
C ASN A 272 16.28 28.10 -8.92
N ALA A 273 16.92 27.50 -7.93
CA ALA A 273 17.92 26.45 -8.15
C ALA A 273 17.30 25.20 -8.79
N LEU A 274 16.14 24.77 -8.29
CA LEU A 274 15.43 23.59 -8.81
C LEU A 274 14.88 23.85 -10.23
N GLU A 275 14.31 25.02 -10.51
CA GLU A 275 13.85 25.41 -11.83
C GLU A 275 14.99 25.42 -12.88
N SER A 276 16.21 25.75 -12.44
CA SER A 276 17.39 25.73 -13.30
C SER A 276 17.90 24.29 -13.56
N THR A 277 17.50 23.33 -12.73
CA THR A 277 17.87 21.91 -12.84
C THR A 277 16.81 21.14 -13.60
N ASP A 278 15.57 21.16 -13.12
CA ASP A 278 14.40 20.50 -13.70
C ASP A 278 13.11 21.21 -13.26
N ALA A 279 12.27 21.59 -14.22
CA ALA A 279 11.02 22.30 -13.98
C ALA A 279 9.95 21.44 -13.29
N GLU A 280 9.91 20.13 -13.56
CA GLU A 280 8.96 19.20 -12.94
C GLU A 280 9.31 18.98 -11.46
N LEU A 281 10.60 18.84 -11.16
CA LEU A 281 11.11 18.75 -9.80
C LEU A 281 10.78 20.01 -9.00
N ALA A 282 10.96 21.20 -9.61
CA ALA A 282 10.59 22.47 -8.99
C ALA A 282 9.07 22.58 -8.72
N ALA A 283 8.24 22.08 -9.63
CA ALA A 283 6.79 22.03 -9.45
C ALA A 283 6.40 21.10 -8.28
N GLY A 284 7.00 19.93 -8.18
CA GLY A 284 6.82 19.01 -7.05
C GLY A 284 7.21 19.63 -5.71
N TYR A 285 8.39 20.25 -5.67
CA TYR A 285 8.87 20.99 -4.48
C TYR A 285 7.90 22.10 -4.08
N ARG A 286 7.41 22.92 -5.03
CA ARG A 286 6.46 24.01 -4.81
C ARG A 286 5.16 23.49 -4.18
N ALA A 287 4.58 22.41 -4.74
CA ALA A 287 3.32 21.83 -4.26
C ALA A 287 3.45 21.32 -2.82
N LEU A 288 4.51 20.59 -2.50
CA LEU A 288 4.78 20.09 -1.16
C LEU A 288 5.09 21.21 -0.18
N SER A 289 5.85 22.23 -0.60
CA SER A 289 6.16 23.43 0.21
C SER A 289 4.90 24.21 0.55
N LEU A 290 3.98 24.40 -0.40
CA LEU A 290 2.69 25.04 -0.15
C LEU A 290 1.90 24.25 0.92
N ARG A 291 1.83 22.94 0.76
CA ARG A 291 1.14 22.07 1.73
C ARG A 291 1.79 22.11 3.11
N THR A 292 3.12 22.17 3.18
CA THR A 292 3.89 22.30 4.43
C THR A 292 3.64 23.65 5.09
N ALA A 293 3.67 24.76 4.32
CA ALA A 293 3.40 26.10 4.80
C ALA A 293 1.97 26.23 5.41
N GLN A 294 0.97 25.66 4.74
CA GLN A 294 -0.40 25.59 5.24
C GLN A 294 -0.51 24.82 6.56
N ARG A 295 0.16 23.64 6.67
CA ARG A 295 0.17 22.83 7.90
C ARG A 295 0.91 23.50 9.05
N ALA A 296 2.03 24.16 8.77
CA ALA A 296 2.82 24.91 9.75
C ALA A 296 2.21 26.26 10.10
N ARG A 297 1.17 26.72 9.36
CA ARG A 297 0.52 28.05 9.52
C ARG A 297 1.56 29.17 9.45
N THR A 298 2.42 29.12 8.44
CA THR A 298 3.47 30.12 8.23
C THR A 298 2.94 31.48 7.78
N ASN A 299 3.81 32.44 7.57
CA ASN A 299 3.42 33.79 7.18
C ASN A 299 2.77 33.86 5.78
N PRO A 300 1.88 34.84 5.53
CA PRO A 300 1.17 34.98 4.25
C PRO A 300 2.10 35.18 3.05
N ALA A 301 3.25 35.85 3.21
CA ALA A 301 4.18 36.13 2.11
C ALA A 301 4.77 34.82 1.53
N LEU A 302 4.99 33.80 2.36
CA LEU A 302 5.44 32.50 1.87
C LEU A 302 4.32 31.76 1.12
N LEU A 303 3.09 31.85 1.59
CA LEU A 303 1.95 31.26 0.89
C LEU A 303 1.76 31.92 -0.47
N GLU A 304 1.92 33.23 -0.58
CA GLU A 304 1.83 33.97 -1.84
C GLU A 304 2.94 33.62 -2.82
N LEU A 305 4.18 33.44 -2.33
CA LEU A 305 5.31 32.97 -3.14
C LEU A 305 5.03 31.58 -3.74
N LEU A 306 4.45 30.67 -2.93
CA LEU A 306 4.21 29.28 -3.29
C LEU A 306 2.92 29.06 -4.08
N ALA A 307 1.97 30.00 -4.06
CA ALA A 307 0.72 29.93 -4.84
C ALA A 307 1.03 29.86 -6.34
N SER A 308 0.33 28.97 -7.04
CA SER A 308 0.44 28.87 -8.51
C SER A 308 -0.18 30.09 -9.20
N PRO A 309 0.15 30.36 -10.48
CA PRO A 309 -0.50 31.42 -11.25
C PRO A 309 -2.03 31.25 -11.38
N SER A 310 -2.54 30.00 -11.36
CA SER A 310 -3.96 29.68 -11.33
C SER A 310 -4.60 30.04 -9.98
N ASP A 311 -3.98 29.68 -8.86
CA ASP A 311 -4.47 29.97 -7.51
C ASP A 311 -4.55 31.49 -7.25
N ARG A 312 -3.66 32.27 -7.88
CA ARG A 312 -3.65 33.75 -7.79
C ARG A 312 -4.81 34.40 -8.56
N ARG A 313 -5.30 33.81 -9.65
CA ARG A 313 -6.46 34.32 -10.41
C ARG A 313 -7.75 34.12 -9.64
N ASP A 314 -7.96 32.94 -9.08
CA ASP A 314 -9.15 32.60 -8.30
C ASP A 314 -9.27 33.46 -7.03
N ALA A 315 -8.13 33.77 -6.38
CA ALA A 315 -8.08 34.66 -5.22
C ALA A 315 -8.38 36.13 -5.59
N ALA A 316 -7.97 36.59 -6.78
CA ALA A 316 -8.25 37.91 -7.27
C ALA A 316 -9.74 38.09 -7.66
N GLU A 317 -10.33 37.11 -8.35
CA GLU A 317 -11.73 37.11 -8.75
C GLU A 317 -12.68 37.01 -7.54
N GLY A 318 -12.33 36.24 -6.51
CA GLY A 318 -13.08 36.13 -5.26
C GLY A 318 -13.05 37.42 -4.42
N SER A 319 -11.98 38.23 -4.54
CA SER A 319 -11.86 39.51 -3.82
C SER A 319 -12.64 40.64 -4.49
N ASP A 320 -12.87 40.61 -5.80
CA ASP A 320 -13.66 41.61 -6.53
C ASP A 320 -15.17 41.38 -6.35
N GLN A 321 -15.63 40.13 -6.29
CA GLN A 321 -17.04 39.81 -5.99
C GLN A 321 -17.45 40.18 -4.56
N ALA A 322 -16.50 40.17 -3.61
CA ALA A 322 -16.80 40.63 -2.24
C ALA A 322 -16.86 42.14 -2.08
N LYS A 323 -16.34 42.92 -3.04
CA LYS A 323 -16.39 44.39 -3.03
C LYS A 323 -17.60 44.96 -3.76
N GLU A 324 -18.22 44.20 -4.66
CA GLU A 324 -19.44 44.65 -5.38
C GLU A 324 -20.76 44.31 -4.65
N GLY A 325 -20.68 43.58 -3.53
CA GLY A 325 -21.82 43.13 -2.73
C GLY A 325 -22.07 43.93 -1.43
N ASN A 326 -21.44 45.10 -1.23
CA ASN A 326 -21.62 45.88 0.00
C ASN A 326 -22.14 47.29 -0.28
#